data_07ee33c779553726b8a830b4d1df08db
#
_entry.id   07ee33c779553726b8a830b4d1df08db
#
_cell.length_a   1.000
_cell.length_b   1.000
_cell.length_c   1.000
_cell.angle_alpha   90.00
_cell.angle_beta   90.00
_cell.angle_gamma   90.00
#
_symmetry.space_group_name_H-M   'P 1'
#
loop_
_entity.id
_entity.type
_entity.pdbx_description
1 polymer ?
#
loop_
_entity_poly.entity_id
_entity_poly.type
_entity_poly.pdbx_seq_one_letter_code
_entity_poly.pdbx_strand_id
1 'polypeptide(L)'
;MIKIRFTHRLLPVLLLALCAFAPRGFTQTPPTFSQVVVFGDSLSDDGNIRHLLEDQYFISYPGGDYNYSDGRFTNSSDTDPSSDLYAGTWHEQLERDFLGLPVATNSLDGGTDYAFGGATTADGTSSRTVISNPTPFGGGQLSVDVDNMGKQVQDYFDDRTPDPAALYILWGGGNDLFDDHSASHVTETATNVAELVKTLARAGARSILVPNVPPLGVVPHYKDDPETAAALNAASATYRGELNTDLDAAVATLSGEGITITLYRLDVYGLFYRLAANPEDYGFTNISDSAQGQPVDPDQYLFWDDLHPTTAGHHQIAAAAFDLLSGTAPAPAQALNISSRLDVGTGEDVLIDGLIITGSGAKKVIVRGLGPS
;
A
#
# COMPACT_ATOMS: atom_id res chain seq x y z
N MET A 1 -4.06 54.52 -73.33
CA MET A 1 -4.65 53.16 -73.37
C MET A 1 -3.74 52.20 -72.60
N ILE A 2 -4.03 52.01 -71.31
CA ILE A 2 -3.17 51.23 -70.42
C ILE A 2 -3.83 49.85 -70.30
N LYS A 3 -3.10 48.79 -70.69
CA LYS A 3 -3.54 47.40 -70.51
C LYS A 3 -3.00 46.88 -69.19
N ILE A 4 -3.93 46.62 -68.25
CA ILE A 4 -3.60 45.93 -66.99
C ILE A 4 -3.78 44.44 -67.22
N ARG A 5 -2.70 43.64 -67.02
CA ARG A 5 -2.72 42.18 -66.96
C ARG A 5 -2.90 41.70 -65.55
N PHE A 6 -4.00 41.00 -65.25
CA PHE A 6 -4.18 40.22 -64.03
C PHE A 6 -3.51 38.87 -64.15
N THR A 7 -2.51 38.61 -63.28
CA THR A 7 -1.95 37.30 -63.13
C THR A 7 -2.62 36.62 -61.91
N HIS A 8 -3.42 35.57 -62.19
CA HIS A 8 -3.97 34.68 -61.16
C HIS A 8 -2.84 33.85 -60.54
N ARG A 9 -2.49 34.10 -59.27
CA ARG A 9 -1.70 33.20 -58.45
C ARG A 9 -2.69 32.23 -57.76
N LEU A 10 -2.63 30.96 -58.14
CA LEU A 10 -3.28 29.89 -57.41
C LEU A 10 -2.53 29.66 -56.07
N LEU A 11 -3.19 29.91 -54.94
CA LEU A 11 -2.73 29.48 -53.63
C LEU A 11 -3.06 27.98 -53.49
N PRO A 12 -2.13 27.11 -53.10
CA PRO A 12 -2.45 25.74 -52.70
C PRO A 12 -3.15 25.78 -51.33
N VAL A 13 -4.37 25.32 -51.28
CA VAL A 13 -5.08 25.04 -50.03
C VAL A 13 -4.44 23.81 -49.42
N LEU A 14 -3.66 24.03 -48.35
CA LEU A 14 -3.10 22.97 -47.51
C LEU A 14 -4.23 22.43 -46.64
N LEU A 15 -4.77 21.29 -47.01
CA LEU A 15 -5.72 20.53 -46.18
C LEU A 15 -4.93 19.93 -45.02
N LEU A 16 -4.96 20.56 -43.83
CA LEU A 16 -4.47 19.96 -42.59
C LEU A 16 -5.49 18.87 -42.19
N ALA A 17 -5.16 17.62 -42.46
CA ALA A 17 -5.88 16.49 -41.86
C ALA A 17 -5.55 16.45 -40.36
N LEU A 18 -6.44 16.99 -39.54
CA LEU A 18 -6.42 16.81 -38.08
C LEU A 18 -6.76 15.33 -37.82
N CYS A 19 -5.75 14.48 -37.71
CA CYS A 19 -5.93 13.16 -37.10
C CYS A 19 -6.26 13.40 -35.61
N ALA A 20 -7.55 13.40 -35.27
CA ALA A 20 -7.99 13.27 -33.90
C ALA A 20 -7.52 11.91 -33.38
N PHE A 21 -6.39 11.90 -32.70
CA PHE A 21 -6.05 10.80 -31.82
C PHE A 21 -7.04 10.85 -30.65
N ALA A 22 -8.18 10.18 -30.80
CA ALA A 22 -8.97 9.82 -29.65
C ALA A 22 -8.11 8.89 -28.78
N PRO A 23 -7.85 9.18 -27.51
CA PRO A 23 -7.26 8.22 -26.63
C PRO A 23 -8.22 7.01 -26.61
N ARG A 24 -7.76 5.86 -27.08
CA ARG A 24 -8.45 4.59 -26.85
C ARG A 24 -8.26 4.28 -25.36
N GLY A 25 -9.09 4.87 -24.53
CA GLY A 25 -9.33 4.38 -23.19
C GLY A 25 -9.96 2.99 -23.35
N PHE A 26 -9.18 1.94 -23.18
CA PHE A 26 -9.74 0.65 -22.86
C PHE A 26 -10.28 0.81 -21.43
N THR A 27 -11.56 1.09 -21.29
CA THR A 27 -12.28 0.90 -20.04
C THR A 27 -12.39 -0.62 -19.88
N GLN A 28 -11.34 -1.26 -19.33
CA GLN A 28 -11.52 -2.60 -18.79
C GLN A 28 -12.47 -2.45 -17.60
N THR A 29 -13.57 -3.17 -17.65
CA THR A 29 -14.43 -3.31 -16.48
C THR A 29 -13.59 -4.06 -15.42
N PRO A 30 -13.51 -3.57 -14.17
CA PRO A 30 -12.80 -4.28 -13.13
C PRO A 30 -13.34 -5.71 -13.01
N PRO A 31 -12.49 -6.68 -12.68
CA PRO A 31 -12.97 -8.03 -12.43
C PRO A 31 -14.01 -8.00 -11.30
N THR A 32 -15.08 -8.79 -11.46
CA THR A 32 -16.09 -8.93 -10.42
C THR A 32 -15.68 -10.02 -9.46
N PHE A 33 -15.62 -9.68 -8.18
CA PHE A 33 -15.35 -10.63 -7.11
C PHE A 33 -16.65 -10.94 -6.36
N SER A 34 -16.74 -12.15 -5.76
CA SER A 34 -17.87 -12.55 -4.92
C SER A 34 -17.81 -11.89 -3.53
N GLN A 35 -16.61 -11.72 -3.01
CA GLN A 35 -16.28 -11.12 -1.72
C GLN A 35 -14.79 -10.80 -1.66
N VAL A 36 -14.38 -10.12 -0.59
CA VAL A 36 -12.97 -9.94 -0.22
C VAL A 36 -12.67 -10.73 1.04
N VAL A 37 -11.48 -11.32 1.12
CA VAL A 37 -10.93 -11.98 2.32
C VAL A 37 -9.60 -11.33 2.61
N VAL A 38 -9.40 -10.84 3.84
CA VAL A 38 -8.26 -10.01 4.21
C VAL A 38 -7.40 -10.70 5.26
N PHE A 39 -6.09 -10.69 5.06
CA PHE A 39 -5.07 -11.12 6.02
C PHE A 39 -4.03 -10.02 6.11
N GLY A 40 -3.65 -9.63 7.33
CA GLY A 40 -2.71 -8.54 7.48
C GLY A 40 -2.53 -8.06 8.92
N ASP A 41 -2.19 -6.79 9.01
CA ASP A 41 -1.86 -6.11 10.25
C ASP A 41 -2.81 -4.91 10.52
N SER A 42 -2.35 -3.93 11.34
CA SER A 42 -3.14 -2.76 11.73
C SER A 42 -3.60 -1.87 10.55
N LEU A 43 -2.97 -1.99 9.38
CA LEU A 43 -3.41 -1.24 8.21
C LEU A 43 -4.73 -1.78 7.62
N SER A 44 -5.10 -3.00 8.00
CA SER A 44 -6.28 -3.70 7.50
C SER A 44 -7.26 -4.13 8.59
N ASP A 45 -6.83 -4.23 9.87
CA ASP A 45 -7.67 -4.62 11.01
C ASP A 45 -8.87 -3.67 11.14
N ASP A 46 -10.07 -4.22 11.02
CA ASP A 46 -11.33 -3.47 11.14
C ASP A 46 -12.10 -3.79 12.44
N GLY A 47 -11.45 -4.48 13.40
CA GLY A 47 -12.04 -4.72 14.71
C GLY A 47 -11.55 -5.94 15.48
N ASN A 48 -10.67 -6.78 14.91
CA ASN A 48 -10.20 -8.00 15.60
C ASN A 48 -9.43 -7.68 16.90
N ILE A 49 -8.49 -6.71 16.88
CA ILE A 49 -7.79 -6.27 18.10
C ILE A 49 -8.76 -5.70 19.11
N ARG A 50 -9.74 -4.89 18.69
CA ARG A 50 -10.73 -4.33 19.58
C ARG A 50 -11.55 -5.42 20.25
N HIS A 51 -12.05 -6.38 19.47
CA HIS A 51 -12.82 -7.53 19.99
C HIS A 51 -11.99 -8.32 21.02
N LEU A 52 -10.73 -8.63 20.69
CA LEU A 52 -9.82 -9.33 21.61
C LEU A 52 -9.62 -8.58 22.94
N LEU A 53 -9.47 -7.26 22.90
CA LEU A 53 -9.27 -6.43 24.10
C LEU A 53 -10.55 -6.23 24.90
N GLU A 54 -11.70 -6.12 24.25
CA GLU A 54 -13.00 -6.05 24.91
C GLU A 54 -13.30 -7.36 25.65
N ASP A 55 -13.04 -8.49 25.03
CA ASP A 55 -13.27 -9.82 25.62
C ASP A 55 -12.36 -10.10 26.82
N GLN A 56 -11.08 -9.76 26.71
CA GLN A 56 -10.08 -10.09 27.73
C GLN A 56 -9.97 -9.05 28.83
N TYR A 57 -10.15 -7.75 28.50
CA TYR A 57 -9.78 -6.65 29.38
C TYR A 57 -10.88 -5.60 29.52
N PHE A 58 -12.02 -5.70 28.82
CA PHE A 58 -13.08 -4.70 28.76
C PHE A 58 -12.59 -3.33 28.28
N ILE A 59 -11.67 -3.31 27.32
CA ILE A 59 -11.06 -2.12 26.74
C ILE A 59 -11.42 -2.04 25.27
N SER A 60 -12.11 -0.94 24.86
CA SER A 60 -12.43 -0.67 23.46
C SER A 60 -11.28 0.09 22.79
N TYR A 61 -10.27 -0.63 22.31
CA TYR A 61 -9.12 -0.08 21.60
C TYR A 61 -8.79 -0.91 20.34
N PRO A 62 -8.53 -0.27 19.19
CA PRO A 62 -8.66 1.16 18.92
C PRO A 62 -10.13 1.62 18.98
N GLY A 63 -10.38 2.87 19.36
CA GLY A 63 -11.72 3.43 19.48
C GLY A 63 -11.74 4.89 19.91
N GLY A 64 -12.94 5.47 20.00
CA GLY A 64 -13.14 6.90 20.20
C GLY A 64 -12.50 7.48 21.45
N ASP A 65 -12.40 6.72 22.56
CA ASP A 65 -11.74 7.16 23.81
C ASP A 65 -10.23 7.38 23.62
N TYR A 66 -9.65 6.83 22.54
CA TYR A 66 -8.24 6.93 22.16
C TYR A 66 -8.04 7.74 20.87
N ASN A 67 -9.06 8.47 20.42
CA ASN A 67 -9.08 9.23 19.18
C ASN A 67 -8.85 8.35 17.92
N TYR A 68 -9.37 7.14 17.90
CA TYR A 68 -9.40 6.28 16.71
C TYR A 68 -10.83 6.04 16.25
N SER A 69 -10.97 5.65 15.00
CA SER A 69 -12.16 4.98 14.50
C SER A 69 -12.38 3.67 15.25
N ASP A 70 -13.64 3.32 15.51
CA ASP A 70 -13.95 2.10 16.25
C ASP A 70 -13.42 0.85 15.54
N GLY A 71 -12.48 0.16 16.19
CA GLY A 71 -11.82 -1.05 15.71
C GLY A 71 -10.68 -0.82 14.71
N ARG A 72 -10.37 0.44 14.32
CA ARG A 72 -9.44 0.77 13.23
C ARG A 72 -8.34 1.71 13.69
N PHE A 73 -7.14 1.52 13.19
CA PHE A 73 -6.00 2.39 13.50
C PHE A 73 -5.96 3.62 12.57
N THR A 74 -7.09 4.36 12.50
CA THR A 74 -7.24 5.58 11.69
C THR A 74 -8.23 6.56 12.33
N ASN A 75 -8.52 7.70 11.68
CA ASN A 75 -9.22 8.85 12.27
C ASN A 75 -10.74 8.83 12.20
N SER A 76 -11.38 8.09 11.34
CA SER A 76 -12.83 8.12 11.24
C SER A 76 -13.47 7.18 12.27
N SER A 77 -14.50 7.65 12.96
CA SER A 77 -15.33 6.82 13.84
C SER A 77 -16.53 6.20 13.12
N ASP A 78 -16.74 6.53 11.86
CA ASP A 78 -17.89 6.11 11.07
C ASP A 78 -17.44 5.50 9.75
N THR A 79 -18.03 4.37 9.40
CA THR A 79 -17.83 3.70 8.11
C THR A 79 -18.88 4.12 7.06
N ASP A 80 -19.81 5.01 7.43
CA ASP A 80 -20.81 5.54 6.52
C ASP A 80 -20.25 6.73 5.72
N PRO A 81 -20.02 6.57 4.39
CA PRO A 81 -19.48 7.63 3.55
C PRO A 81 -20.38 8.88 3.47
N SER A 82 -21.62 8.83 3.97
CA SER A 82 -22.49 10.02 4.03
C SER A 82 -22.11 10.96 5.18
N SER A 83 -21.38 10.49 6.19
CA SER A 83 -20.95 11.26 7.34
C SER A 83 -19.48 11.67 7.28
N ASP A 84 -18.67 11.01 6.46
CA ASP A 84 -17.25 11.28 6.25
C ASP A 84 -16.91 11.11 4.77
N LEU A 85 -16.04 11.97 4.22
CA LEU A 85 -15.60 11.89 2.83
C LEU A 85 -14.83 10.58 2.59
N TYR A 86 -14.00 10.19 3.56
CA TYR A 86 -13.25 8.95 3.59
C TYR A 86 -13.59 8.20 4.88
N ALA A 87 -14.01 6.96 4.81
CA ALA A 87 -14.41 6.19 5.99
C ALA A 87 -13.84 4.77 5.96
N GLY A 88 -13.26 4.34 7.08
CA GLY A 88 -12.68 3.01 7.25
C GLY A 88 -11.26 2.87 6.71
N THR A 89 -10.75 1.65 6.76
CA THR A 89 -9.45 1.27 6.21
C THR A 89 -9.46 1.23 4.68
N TRP A 90 -8.31 1.04 4.07
CA TRP A 90 -8.17 1.03 2.62
C TRP A 90 -8.97 -0.09 1.92
N HIS A 91 -9.04 -1.30 2.52
CA HIS A 91 -9.79 -2.40 1.91
C HIS A 91 -11.30 -2.17 2.02
N GLU A 92 -11.80 -1.59 3.13
CA GLU A 92 -13.19 -1.20 3.28
C GLU A 92 -13.60 -0.17 2.22
N GLN A 93 -12.75 0.85 2.00
CA GLN A 93 -12.98 1.84 0.94
C GLN A 93 -12.88 1.21 -0.44
N LEU A 94 -11.92 0.30 -0.69
CA LEU A 94 -11.82 -0.44 -1.95
C LEU A 94 -13.11 -1.23 -2.24
N GLU A 95 -13.60 -1.96 -1.25
CA GLU A 95 -14.79 -2.79 -1.38
C GLU A 95 -16.04 -1.97 -1.62
N ARG A 96 -16.30 -1.00 -0.76
CA ARG A 96 -17.51 -0.17 -0.76
C ARG A 96 -17.54 0.81 -1.93
N ASP A 97 -16.47 1.60 -2.07
CA ASP A 97 -16.48 2.80 -2.91
C ASP A 97 -16.05 2.49 -4.35
N PHE A 98 -15.22 1.47 -4.55
CA PHE A 98 -14.66 1.16 -5.86
C PHE A 98 -15.20 -0.14 -6.48
N LEU A 99 -15.36 -1.19 -5.68
CA LEU A 99 -15.82 -2.50 -6.18
C LEU A 99 -17.34 -2.68 -6.04
N GLY A 100 -18.00 -1.90 -5.19
CA GLY A 100 -19.43 -2.02 -4.92
C GLY A 100 -19.79 -3.34 -4.23
N LEU A 101 -18.88 -3.86 -3.40
CA LEU A 101 -19.04 -5.08 -2.63
C LEU A 101 -19.47 -4.77 -1.19
N PRO A 102 -20.09 -5.73 -0.49
CA PRO A 102 -20.18 -5.69 0.96
C PRO A 102 -18.77 -5.64 1.56
N VAL A 103 -18.59 -4.82 2.59
CA VAL A 103 -17.32 -4.68 3.29
C VAL A 103 -17.05 -5.96 4.09
N ALA A 104 -15.82 -6.48 4.00
CA ALA A 104 -15.31 -7.50 4.90
C ALA A 104 -15.36 -6.95 6.33
N THR A 105 -15.82 -7.76 7.27
CA THR A 105 -15.84 -7.43 8.70
C THR A 105 -14.95 -8.39 9.47
N ASN A 106 -14.55 -8.01 10.68
CA ASN A 106 -13.60 -8.77 11.47
C ASN A 106 -14.04 -10.24 11.67
N SER A 107 -13.08 -11.14 11.65
CA SER A 107 -13.30 -12.58 11.71
C SER A 107 -13.85 -13.06 13.05
N LEU A 108 -13.53 -12.37 14.14
CA LEU A 108 -14.02 -12.69 15.47
C LEU A 108 -15.53 -12.46 15.60
N ASP A 109 -16.13 -11.61 14.76
CA ASP A 109 -17.59 -11.47 14.59
C ASP A 109 -18.14 -12.32 13.42
N GLY A 110 -17.34 -13.22 12.86
CA GLY A 110 -17.75 -14.14 11.79
C GLY A 110 -17.61 -13.56 10.39
N GLY A 111 -16.88 -12.47 10.22
CA GLY A 111 -16.58 -11.83 8.94
C GLY A 111 -15.43 -12.48 8.17
N THR A 112 -14.88 -11.75 7.22
CA THR A 112 -13.81 -12.22 6.32
C THR A 112 -12.53 -11.39 6.40
N ASP A 113 -12.46 -10.43 7.34
CA ASP A 113 -11.22 -9.78 7.70
C ASP A 113 -10.57 -10.49 8.89
N TYR A 114 -9.44 -11.16 8.62
CA TYR A 114 -8.62 -11.89 9.59
C TYR A 114 -7.40 -11.08 10.04
N ALA A 115 -7.25 -9.82 9.63
CA ALA A 115 -6.14 -8.99 10.01
C ALA A 115 -6.14 -8.62 11.51
N PHE A 116 -4.97 -8.58 12.13
CA PHE A 116 -4.78 -8.18 13.53
C PHE A 116 -3.72 -7.09 13.63
N GLY A 117 -4.03 -6.00 14.33
CA GLY A 117 -3.06 -4.97 14.64
C GLY A 117 -1.79 -5.55 15.29
N GLY A 118 -0.62 -5.22 14.76
CA GLY A 118 0.66 -5.74 15.24
C GLY A 118 1.08 -7.11 14.69
N ALA A 119 0.27 -7.76 13.86
CA ALA A 119 0.63 -9.05 13.26
C ALA A 119 1.88 -8.96 12.39
N THR A 120 2.68 -10.04 12.42
CA THR A 120 3.80 -10.28 11.49
C THR A 120 3.40 -11.26 10.39
N THR A 121 4.32 -11.49 9.46
CA THR A 121 4.14 -12.48 8.38
C THR A 121 4.34 -13.92 8.83
N ALA A 122 4.82 -14.16 10.05
CA ALA A 122 5.14 -15.47 10.60
C ALA A 122 3.92 -16.35 10.85
N ASP A 123 4.15 -17.59 11.23
CA ASP A 123 3.13 -18.49 11.79
C ASP A 123 2.86 -18.17 13.28
N GLY A 124 1.74 -18.72 13.80
CA GLY A 124 1.38 -18.66 15.21
C GLY A 124 1.01 -17.26 15.68
N THR A 125 1.33 -16.93 16.93
CA THR A 125 0.99 -15.67 17.59
C THR A 125 2.23 -14.91 18.00
N SER A 126 2.10 -13.58 18.08
CA SER A 126 3.12 -12.69 18.63
C SER A 126 2.55 -11.87 19.77
N SER A 127 3.29 -11.73 20.88
CA SER A 127 2.88 -10.85 21.98
C SER A 127 3.18 -9.40 21.60
N ARG A 128 2.15 -8.55 21.60
CA ARG A 128 2.24 -7.14 21.18
C ARG A 128 1.78 -6.21 22.27
N THR A 129 2.55 -5.16 22.51
CA THR A 129 2.10 -4.03 23.33
C THR A 129 1.20 -3.14 22.49
N VAL A 130 -0.10 -3.23 22.70
CA VAL A 130 -1.10 -2.48 21.92
C VAL A 130 -1.46 -1.14 22.56
N ILE A 131 -1.32 -1.01 23.88
CA ILE A 131 -1.55 0.24 24.61
C ILE A 131 -0.38 0.48 25.57
N SER A 132 0.28 1.62 25.41
CA SER A 132 1.24 2.12 26.37
C SER A 132 0.55 3.16 27.25
N ASN A 133 0.43 2.89 28.56
CA ASN A 133 -0.25 3.75 29.53
C ASN A 133 -1.79 3.70 29.52
N PRO A 134 -2.42 2.52 29.67
CA PRO A 134 -3.84 2.25 29.38
C PRO A 134 -4.84 2.75 30.43
N THR A 135 -4.61 3.79 31.22
CA THR A 135 -5.46 3.96 32.40
C THR A 135 -6.57 4.98 32.39
N PRO A 136 -7.71 4.58 32.98
CA PRO A 136 -8.29 5.32 34.12
C PRO A 136 -7.74 4.89 35.50
N PHE A 137 -6.94 3.83 35.64
CA PHE A 137 -6.61 3.20 36.93
C PHE A 137 -5.12 3.02 37.26
N GLY A 138 -4.20 3.58 36.50
CA GLY A 138 -2.75 3.50 36.76
C GLY A 138 -1.96 3.07 35.53
N GLY A 139 -0.85 3.78 35.22
CA GLY A 139 -0.03 3.54 34.03
C GLY A 139 0.54 2.13 33.97
N GLY A 140 0.53 1.53 32.79
CA GLY A 140 1.07 0.22 32.48
C GLY A 140 1.11 0.00 30.98
N GLN A 141 1.74 -1.08 30.55
CA GLN A 141 1.66 -1.59 29.19
C GLN A 141 0.63 -2.71 29.15
N LEU A 142 -0.22 -2.72 28.15
CA LEU A 142 -1.12 -3.81 27.87
C LEU A 142 -0.59 -4.55 26.65
N SER A 143 -0.26 -5.82 26.83
CA SER A 143 0.18 -6.70 25.75
C SER A 143 -0.83 -7.81 25.56
N VAL A 144 -1.09 -8.14 24.32
CA VAL A 144 -1.95 -9.26 23.90
C VAL A 144 -1.21 -10.13 22.90
N ASP A 145 -1.60 -11.39 22.82
CA ASP A 145 -1.12 -12.27 21.76
C ASP A 145 -2.03 -12.08 20.55
N VAL A 146 -1.44 -11.63 19.44
CA VAL A 146 -2.12 -11.39 18.17
C VAL A 146 -1.79 -12.49 17.19
N ASP A 147 -2.76 -12.86 16.37
CA ASP A 147 -2.60 -13.86 15.34
C ASP A 147 -1.78 -13.31 14.17
N ASN A 148 -0.61 -13.91 13.92
CA ASN A 148 0.22 -13.61 12.76
C ASN A 148 -0.42 -14.14 11.47
N MET A 149 0.02 -13.65 10.31
CA MET A 149 -0.62 -13.94 9.02
C MET A 149 -0.71 -15.44 8.70
N GLY A 150 0.28 -16.25 9.11
CA GLY A 150 0.21 -17.70 8.94
C GLY A 150 -0.95 -18.32 9.70
N LYS A 151 -1.15 -17.89 10.97
CA LYS A 151 -2.29 -18.34 11.77
C LYS A 151 -3.61 -17.80 11.23
N GLN A 152 -3.68 -16.54 10.81
CA GLN A 152 -4.88 -15.96 10.19
C GLN A 152 -5.35 -16.79 8.98
N VAL A 153 -4.42 -17.21 8.13
CA VAL A 153 -4.73 -18.09 6.99
C VAL A 153 -5.20 -19.48 7.46
N GLN A 154 -4.62 -20.00 8.53
CA GLN A 154 -5.06 -21.29 9.11
C GLN A 154 -6.47 -21.16 9.69
N ASP A 155 -6.76 -20.12 10.46
CA ASP A 155 -8.08 -19.87 11.04
C ASP A 155 -9.15 -19.72 9.94
N TYR A 156 -8.80 -19.03 8.84
CA TYR A 156 -9.67 -18.97 7.68
C TYR A 156 -10.00 -20.37 7.12
N PHE A 157 -9.05 -21.29 7.04
CA PHE A 157 -9.29 -22.65 6.56
C PHE A 157 -10.09 -23.49 7.55
N ASP A 158 -9.97 -23.23 8.83
CA ASP A 158 -10.75 -23.90 9.86
C ASP A 158 -12.23 -23.47 9.79
N ASP A 159 -12.48 -22.21 9.44
CA ASP A 159 -13.82 -21.65 9.35
C ASP A 159 -14.46 -21.83 7.97
N ARG A 160 -13.67 -21.81 6.89
CA ARG A 160 -14.17 -21.63 5.52
C ARG A 160 -13.36 -22.44 4.49
N THR A 161 -13.98 -22.64 3.35
CA THR A 161 -13.29 -23.16 2.16
C THR A 161 -13.08 -22.00 1.18
N PRO A 162 -11.88 -21.85 0.59
CA PRO A 162 -11.61 -20.78 -0.37
C PRO A 162 -12.57 -20.78 -1.57
N ASP A 163 -13.17 -19.62 -1.82
CA ASP A 163 -13.98 -19.35 -2.99
C ASP A 163 -13.08 -18.87 -4.15
N PRO A 164 -13.02 -19.58 -5.28
CA PRO A 164 -12.19 -19.17 -6.40
C PRO A 164 -12.62 -17.84 -7.05
N ALA A 165 -13.83 -17.35 -6.76
CA ALA A 165 -14.34 -16.07 -7.22
C ALA A 165 -14.04 -14.90 -6.26
N ALA A 166 -13.52 -15.14 -5.05
CA ALA A 166 -13.15 -14.12 -4.10
C ALA A 166 -11.79 -13.46 -4.43
N LEU A 167 -11.61 -12.23 -3.96
CA LEU A 167 -10.32 -11.56 -3.90
C LEU A 167 -9.70 -11.82 -2.52
N TYR A 168 -8.48 -12.36 -2.49
CA TYR A 168 -7.71 -12.58 -1.28
C TYR A 168 -6.64 -11.51 -1.16
N ILE A 169 -6.58 -10.82 -0.03
CA ILE A 169 -5.60 -9.78 0.27
C ILE A 169 -4.61 -10.32 1.30
N LEU A 170 -3.32 -10.20 1.00
CA LEU A 170 -2.22 -10.53 1.91
C LEU A 170 -1.32 -9.31 2.05
N TRP A 171 -1.45 -8.54 3.14
CA TRP A 171 -0.63 -7.35 3.38
C TRP A 171 0.00 -7.35 4.76
N GLY A 172 1.30 -7.58 4.81
CA GLY A 172 2.12 -7.56 6.01
C GLY A 172 3.58 -7.28 5.70
N GLY A 173 4.40 -7.34 6.73
CA GLY A 173 5.83 -7.07 6.67
C GLY A 173 6.24 -5.77 7.35
N GLY A 174 5.30 -4.86 7.62
CA GLY A 174 5.60 -3.62 8.34
C GLY A 174 6.10 -3.89 9.74
N ASN A 175 5.38 -4.68 10.52
CA ASN A 175 5.76 -5.05 11.88
C ASN A 175 7.03 -5.88 11.94
N ASP A 176 7.21 -6.81 10.99
CA ASP A 176 8.45 -7.60 10.88
C ASP A 176 9.67 -6.68 10.76
N LEU A 177 9.63 -5.69 9.86
CA LEU A 177 10.74 -4.78 9.62
C LEU A 177 10.94 -3.76 10.75
N PHE A 178 9.90 -3.41 11.50
CA PHE A 178 10.04 -2.60 12.72
C PHE A 178 10.70 -3.39 13.84
N ASP A 179 10.41 -4.69 13.97
CA ASP A 179 11.02 -5.57 14.97
C ASP A 179 12.50 -5.86 14.65
N ASP A 180 12.79 -6.22 13.39
CA ASP A 180 14.15 -6.51 12.91
C ASP A 180 14.27 -6.22 11.40
N HIS A 181 15.04 -5.23 11.03
CA HIS A 181 15.33 -4.87 9.66
C HIS A 181 16.66 -5.39 9.12
N SER A 182 17.23 -6.43 9.77
CA SER A 182 18.40 -7.13 9.24
C SER A 182 18.09 -7.81 7.90
N ALA A 183 19.09 -7.96 7.03
CA ALA A 183 18.90 -8.53 5.70
C ALA A 183 18.28 -9.93 5.73
N SER A 184 18.68 -10.78 6.70
CA SER A 184 18.11 -12.13 6.84
C SER A 184 16.63 -12.12 7.20
N HIS A 185 16.21 -11.20 8.07
CA HIS A 185 14.81 -11.08 8.48
C HIS A 185 13.94 -10.49 7.37
N VAL A 186 14.46 -9.51 6.61
CA VAL A 186 13.81 -9.00 5.40
C VAL A 186 13.52 -10.11 4.39
N THR A 187 14.52 -11.00 4.15
CA THR A 187 14.36 -12.17 3.26
C THR A 187 13.30 -13.14 3.79
N GLU A 188 13.34 -13.47 5.09
CA GLU A 188 12.35 -14.33 5.74
C GLU A 188 10.93 -13.76 5.60
N THR A 189 10.75 -12.47 5.88
CA THR A 189 9.47 -11.76 5.74
C THR A 189 8.89 -11.88 4.33
N ALA A 190 9.71 -11.66 3.30
CA ALA A 190 9.29 -11.78 1.91
C ALA A 190 8.90 -13.23 1.55
N THR A 191 9.70 -14.19 2.01
CA THR A 191 9.46 -15.62 1.79
C THR A 191 8.15 -16.06 2.45
N ASN A 192 7.87 -15.62 3.68
CA ASN A 192 6.63 -15.94 4.39
C ASN A 192 5.40 -15.54 3.57
N VAL A 193 5.34 -14.32 3.06
CA VAL A 193 4.21 -13.86 2.22
C VAL A 193 4.06 -14.71 0.97
N ALA A 194 5.16 -15.04 0.28
CA ALA A 194 5.12 -15.88 -0.91
C ALA A 194 4.64 -17.33 -0.62
N GLU A 195 5.00 -17.87 0.56
CA GLU A 195 4.48 -19.17 1.01
C GLU A 195 2.97 -19.12 1.29
N LEU A 196 2.47 -18.04 1.91
CA LEU A 196 1.03 -17.85 2.13
C LEU A 196 0.26 -17.73 0.81
N VAL A 197 0.81 -17.07 -0.21
CA VAL A 197 0.23 -17.05 -1.57
C VAL A 197 0.10 -18.46 -2.13
N LYS A 198 1.16 -19.28 -2.02
CA LYS A 198 1.10 -20.69 -2.49
C LYS A 198 0.08 -21.50 -1.71
N THR A 199 0.00 -21.29 -0.40
CA THR A 199 -0.92 -21.99 0.50
C THR A 199 -2.38 -21.71 0.13
N LEU A 200 -2.74 -20.44 -0.02
CA LEU A 200 -4.09 -20.02 -0.45
C LEU A 200 -4.42 -20.56 -1.86
N ALA A 201 -3.47 -20.46 -2.79
CA ALA A 201 -3.68 -20.92 -4.16
C ALA A 201 -3.92 -22.43 -4.27
N ARG A 202 -3.17 -23.24 -3.49
CA ARG A 202 -3.35 -24.69 -3.41
C ARG A 202 -4.69 -25.07 -2.78
N ALA A 203 -5.16 -24.26 -1.82
CA ALA A 203 -6.46 -24.44 -1.20
C ALA A 203 -7.64 -24.01 -2.09
N GLY A 204 -7.41 -23.25 -3.16
CA GLY A 204 -8.47 -22.89 -4.12
C GLY A 204 -8.59 -21.41 -4.46
N ALA A 205 -7.86 -20.51 -3.81
CA ALA A 205 -7.84 -19.10 -4.17
C ALA A 205 -7.30 -18.89 -5.61
N ARG A 206 -7.89 -17.94 -6.34
CA ARG A 206 -7.51 -17.68 -7.74
C ARG A 206 -7.14 -16.23 -8.03
N SER A 207 -7.61 -15.30 -7.24
CA SER A 207 -7.28 -13.87 -7.34
C SER A 207 -6.68 -13.41 -6.02
N ILE A 208 -5.40 -13.04 -6.04
CA ILE A 208 -4.66 -12.67 -4.82
C ILE A 208 -4.01 -11.31 -5.03
N LEU A 209 -4.25 -10.38 -4.10
CA LEU A 209 -3.65 -9.04 -4.06
C LEU A 209 -2.61 -8.99 -2.95
N VAL A 210 -1.38 -8.64 -3.32
CA VAL A 210 -0.25 -8.53 -2.39
C VAL A 210 0.34 -7.11 -2.48
N PRO A 211 0.04 -6.22 -1.54
CA PRO A 211 0.74 -4.97 -1.38
C PRO A 211 2.16 -5.19 -0.83
N ASN A 212 3.13 -4.39 -1.30
CA ASN A 212 4.39 -4.24 -0.57
C ASN A 212 4.26 -3.18 0.54
N VAL A 213 5.27 -3.07 1.42
CA VAL A 213 5.27 -2.04 2.47
C VAL A 213 5.66 -0.67 1.89
N PRO A 214 5.15 0.45 2.46
CA PRO A 214 5.67 1.79 2.17
C PRO A 214 7.14 1.91 2.60
N PRO A 215 7.84 3.01 2.27
CA PRO A 215 9.13 3.32 2.89
C PRO A 215 8.91 3.61 4.38
N LEU A 216 9.20 2.65 5.27
CA LEU A 216 8.80 2.69 6.68
C LEU A 216 9.48 3.79 7.50
N GLY A 217 10.62 4.30 7.05
CA GLY A 217 11.30 5.40 7.70
C GLY A 217 10.67 6.79 7.46
N VAL A 218 9.58 6.89 6.66
CA VAL A 218 8.90 8.18 6.46
C VAL A 218 7.80 8.45 7.48
N VAL A 219 7.43 7.44 8.30
CA VAL A 219 6.38 7.61 9.31
C VAL A 219 6.80 8.62 10.38
N PRO A 220 5.87 9.38 10.97
CA PRO A 220 6.18 10.43 11.95
C PRO A 220 7.02 9.96 13.13
N HIS A 221 6.90 8.69 13.52
CA HIS A 221 7.66 8.07 14.62
C HIS A 221 9.19 8.24 14.47
N TYR A 222 9.71 8.20 13.26
CA TYR A 222 11.16 8.25 13.00
C TYR A 222 11.64 9.60 12.45
N LYS A 223 10.79 10.64 12.42
CA LYS A 223 11.17 11.96 11.87
C LYS A 223 12.38 12.60 12.54
N ASP A 224 12.57 12.33 13.83
CA ASP A 224 13.67 12.86 14.64
C ASP A 224 14.83 11.86 14.79
N ASP A 225 14.75 10.68 14.14
CA ASP A 225 15.81 9.66 14.08
C ASP A 225 16.16 9.31 12.62
N PRO A 226 16.97 10.14 11.95
CA PRO A 226 17.28 9.97 10.54
C PRO A 226 18.12 8.71 10.25
N GLU A 227 18.86 8.17 11.24
CA GLU A 227 19.63 6.94 11.07
C GLU A 227 18.71 5.73 10.97
N THR A 228 17.81 5.55 11.93
CA THR A 228 16.80 4.48 11.89
C THR A 228 15.85 4.65 10.70
N ALA A 229 15.41 5.87 10.38
CA ALA A 229 14.59 6.15 9.21
C ALA A 229 15.26 5.70 7.90
N ALA A 230 16.56 5.99 7.73
CA ALA A 230 17.30 5.56 6.55
C ALA A 230 17.45 4.03 6.48
N ALA A 231 17.71 3.36 7.61
CA ALA A 231 17.82 1.92 7.68
C ALA A 231 16.49 1.22 7.32
N LEU A 232 15.36 1.71 7.86
CA LEU A 232 14.03 1.20 7.56
C LEU A 232 13.63 1.42 6.09
N ASN A 233 13.95 2.58 5.52
CA ASN A 233 13.71 2.84 4.09
C ASN A 233 14.53 1.89 3.20
N ALA A 234 15.77 1.60 3.57
CA ALA A 234 16.60 0.62 2.86
C ALA A 234 16.05 -0.81 2.98
N ALA A 235 15.59 -1.21 4.17
CA ALA A 235 14.95 -2.50 4.41
C ALA A 235 13.65 -2.62 3.60
N SER A 236 12.80 -1.59 3.58
CA SER A 236 11.57 -1.55 2.77
C SER A 236 11.85 -1.70 1.28
N ALA A 237 12.91 -1.03 0.78
CA ALA A 237 13.33 -1.16 -0.62
C ALA A 237 13.82 -2.58 -0.95
N THR A 238 14.58 -3.20 -0.04
CA THR A 238 15.07 -4.58 -0.17
C THR A 238 13.89 -5.55 -0.14
N TYR A 239 13.00 -5.43 0.84
CA TYR A 239 11.78 -6.25 0.96
C TYR A 239 10.95 -6.21 -0.34
N ARG A 240 10.71 -5.02 -0.89
CA ARG A 240 10.00 -4.87 -2.17
C ARG A 240 10.63 -5.67 -3.30
N GLY A 241 11.96 -5.68 -3.38
CA GLY A 241 12.71 -6.44 -4.40
C GLY A 241 12.62 -7.94 -4.20
N GLU A 242 12.84 -8.41 -2.97
CA GLU A 242 12.80 -9.82 -2.60
C GLU A 242 11.38 -10.38 -2.71
N LEU A 243 10.37 -9.66 -2.20
CA LEU A 243 8.97 -10.04 -2.34
C LEU A 243 8.58 -10.27 -3.80
N ASN A 244 8.98 -9.38 -4.72
CA ASN A 244 8.70 -9.56 -6.13
C ASN A 244 9.36 -10.82 -6.69
N THR A 245 10.60 -11.10 -6.30
CA THR A 245 11.36 -12.29 -6.72
C THR A 245 10.69 -13.57 -6.21
N ASP A 246 10.32 -13.60 -4.94
CA ASP A 246 9.69 -14.77 -4.32
C ASP A 246 8.28 -15.02 -4.85
N LEU A 247 7.54 -13.95 -5.13
CA LEU A 247 6.23 -14.04 -5.79
C LEU A 247 6.34 -14.56 -7.24
N ASP A 248 7.40 -14.21 -7.99
CA ASP A 248 7.67 -14.79 -9.31
C ASP A 248 7.93 -16.29 -9.19
N ALA A 249 8.74 -16.70 -8.22
CA ALA A 249 9.04 -18.09 -7.94
C ALA A 249 7.78 -18.87 -7.49
N ALA A 250 6.92 -18.25 -6.66
CA ALA A 250 5.65 -18.85 -6.23
C ALA A 250 4.71 -19.10 -7.41
N VAL A 251 4.54 -18.13 -8.31
CA VAL A 251 3.72 -18.28 -9.52
C VAL A 251 4.29 -19.38 -10.43
N ALA A 252 5.62 -19.45 -10.62
CA ALA A 252 6.26 -20.49 -11.40
C ALA A 252 6.03 -21.89 -10.79
N THR A 253 6.14 -22.02 -9.46
CA THR A 253 5.88 -23.26 -8.73
C THR A 253 4.44 -23.71 -8.91
N LEU A 254 3.48 -22.83 -8.68
CA LEU A 254 2.04 -23.12 -8.83
C LEU A 254 1.70 -23.52 -10.28
N SER A 255 2.29 -22.84 -11.27
CA SER A 255 2.11 -23.18 -12.67
C SER A 255 2.65 -24.59 -12.99
N GLY A 256 3.79 -24.97 -12.38
CA GLY A 256 4.34 -26.33 -12.46
C GLY A 256 3.43 -27.39 -11.85
N GLU A 257 2.63 -27.02 -10.85
CA GLU A 257 1.60 -27.84 -10.20
C GLU A 257 0.26 -27.86 -10.98
N GLY A 258 0.16 -27.11 -12.07
CA GLY A 258 -1.08 -26.96 -12.85
C GLY A 258 -2.09 -25.98 -12.23
N ILE A 259 -1.66 -25.16 -11.27
CA ILE A 259 -2.49 -24.15 -10.60
C ILE A 259 -2.21 -22.78 -11.24
N THR A 260 -3.27 -22.14 -11.74
CA THR A 260 -3.19 -20.79 -12.30
C THR A 260 -3.89 -19.82 -11.37
N ILE A 261 -3.21 -18.72 -11.03
CA ILE A 261 -3.74 -17.60 -10.26
C ILE A 261 -3.56 -16.29 -11.01
N THR A 262 -4.38 -15.32 -10.69
CA THR A 262 -4.14 -13.91 -11.00
C THR A 262 -3.54 -13.27 -9.76
N LEU A 263 -2.27 -12.87 -9.85
CA LEU A 263 -1.55 -12.22 -8.76
C LEU A 263 -1.43 -10.73 -9.05
N TYR A 264 -2.07 -9.92 -8.23
CA TYR A 264 -2.00 -8.45 -8.26
C TYR A 264 -0.94 -8.00 -7.25
N ARG A 265 0.04 -7.20 -7.70
CA ARG A 265 1.13 -6.68 -6.85
C ARG A 265 0.97 -5.18 -6.73
N LEU A 266 0.50 -4.72 -5.57
CA LEU A 266 0.29 -3.30 -5.31
C LEU A 266 1.59 -2.65 -4.83
N ASP A 267 2.11 -1.70 -5.61
CA ASP A 267 3.33 -0.97 -5.28
C ASP A 267 3.05 0.22 -4.36
N VAL A 268 2.81 -0.06 -3.07
CA VAL A 268 2.60 0.95 -2.03
C VAL A 268 3.89 1.76 -1.79
N TYR A 269 5.06 1.11 -1.86
CA TYR A 269 6.34 1.79 -1.80
C TYR A 269 6.45 2.91 -2.84
N GLY A 270 6.14 2.59 -4.09
CA GLY A 270 6.15 3.59 -5.17
C GLY A 270 5.03 4.62 -5.05
N LEU A 271 3.87 4.25 -4.49
CA LEU A 271 2.77 5.19 -4.21
C LEU A 271 3.22 6.28 -3.24
N PHE A 272 3.86 5.92 -2.12
CA PHE A 272 4.32 6.89 -1.13
C PHE A 272 5.37 7.86 -1.69
N TYR A 273 6.25 7.41 -2.57
CA TYR A 273 7.17 8.32 -3.27
C TYR A 273 6.45 9.30 -4.20
N ARG A 274 5.37 8.88 -4.86
CA ARG A 274 4.55 9.79 -5.68
C ARG A 274 3.80 10.80 -4.81
N LEU A 275 3.22 10.35 -3.70
CA LEU A 275 2.59 11.23 -2.71
C LEU A 275 3.57 12.27 -2.16
N ALA A 276 4.78 11.84 -1.82
CA ALA A 276 5.81 12.74 -1.30
C ALA A 276 6.31 13.76 -2.34
N ALA A 277 6.30 13.39 -3.62
CA ALA A 277 6.76 14.29 -4.68
C ALA A 277 5.76 15.42 -4.99
N ASN A 278 4.45 15.17 -4.86
CA ASN A 278 3.39 16.14 -5.18
C ASN A 278 2.19 15.92 -4.22
N PRO A 279 2.34 16.23 -2.94
CA PRO A 279 1.30 15.92 -1.95
C PRO A 279 -0.03 16.63 -2.21
N GLU A 280 0.02 17.84 -2.79
CA GLU A 280 -1.16 18.62 -3.15
C GLU A 280 -2.03 17.96 -4.24
N ASP A 281 -1.44 17.18 -5.13
CA ASP A 281 -2.20 16.42 -6.15
C ASP A 281 -3.09 15.32 -5.51
N TYR A 282 -2.79 14.95 -4.26
CA TYR A 282 -3.49 13.96 -3.47
C TYR A 282 -4.31 14.56 -2.31
N GLY A 283 -4.36 15.91 -2.22
CA GLY A 283 -5.11 16.63 -1.19
C GLY A 283 -4.35 16.88 0.11
N PHE A 284 -3.07 16.47 0.21
CA PHE A 284 -2.30 16.62 1.44
C PHE A 284 -1.54 17.96 1.49
N THR A 285 -1.59 18.58 2.66
CA THR A 285 -0.74 19.73 3.02
C THR A 285 0.36 19.34 4.02
N ASN A 286 0.21 18.17 4.67
CA ASN A 286 1.20 17.61 5.59
C ASN A 286 1.34 16.10 5.39
N ILE A 287 2.57 15.64 5.19
CA ILE A 287 2.90 14.23 4.95
C ILE A 287 3.96 13.68 5.93
N SER A 288 4.25 14.43 7.01
CA SER A 288 5.33 14.10 7.95
C SER A 288 4.95 14.17 9.42
N ASP A 289 3.82 14.79 9.76
CA ASP A 289 3.34 14.88 11.14
C ASP A 289 2.05 14.10 11.32
N SER A 290 1.77 13.67 12.54
CA SER A 290 0.48 13.04 12.88
C SER A 290 -0.60 14.10 13.11
N ALA A 291 -1.83 13.80 12.70
CA ALA A 291 -3.00 14.64 12.91
C ALA A 291 -3.68 14.35 14.26
N GLN A 292 -3.48 13.18 14.85
CA GLN A 292 -4.14 12.72 16.06
C GLN A 292 -3.97 13.69 17.23
N GLY A 293 -5.10 14.09 17.83
CA GLY A 293 -5.10 15.00 18.95
C GLY A 293 -4.78 16.47 18.61
N GLN A 294 -4.61 16.80 17.33
CA GLN A 294 -4.37 18.15 16.85
C GLN A 294 -5.69 18.78 16.35
N PRO A 295 -5.86 20.11 16.49
CA PRO A 295 -7.03 20.82 15.98
C PRO A 295 -6.87 21.12 14.48
N VAL A 296 -6.70 20.08 13.66
CA VAL A 296 -6.46 20.16 12.22
C VAL A 296 -7.47 19.30 11.47
N ASP A 297 -7.59 19.53 10.17
CA ASP A 297 -8.37 18.70 9.27
C ASP A 297 -7.55 17.44 8.91
N PRO A 298 -7.96 16.23 9.38
CA PRO A 298 -7.18 15.02 9.14
C PRO A 298 -7.10 14.64 7.65
N ASP A 299 -8.06 15.06 6.82
CA ASP A 299 -8.04 14.78 5.38
C ASP A 299 -6.90 15.49 4.65
N GLN A 300 -6.28 16.49 5.28
CA GLN A 300 -5.11 17.18 4.75
C GLN A 300 -3.78 16.60 5.24
N TYR A 301 -3.82 15.55 6.07
CA TYR A 301 -2.65 14.88 6.63
C TYR A 301 -2.54 13.45 6.09
N LEU A 302 -1.31 13.02 5.77
CA LEU A 302 -1.08 11.63 5.35
C LEU A 302 -1.19 10.65 6.53
N PHE A 303 -0.72 11.07 7.72
CA PHE A 303 -0.67 10.21 8.90
C PHE A 303 -1.66 10.65 9.98
N TRP A 304 -2.37 9.66 10.55
CA TRP A 304 -3.25 9.86 11.68
C TRP A 304 -2.45 9.93 12.99
N ASP A 305 -1.75 8.85 13.31
CA ASP A 305 -0.84 8.77 14.44
C ASP A 305 0.63 8.72 13.99
N ASP A 306 1.52 8.23 14.84
CA ASP A 306 2.95 8.17 14.53
C ASP A 306 3.31 7.09 13.48
N LEU A 307 2.40 6.16 13.15
CA LEU A 307 2.64 5.02 12.27
C LEU A 307 1.59 4.90 11.15
N HIS A 308 0.32 5.16 11.46
CA HIS A 308 -0.80 4.77 10.61
C HIS A 308 -1.31 5.95 9.75
N PRO A 309 -1.76 5.66 8.52
CA PRO A 309 -2.37 6.69 7.67
C PRO A 309 -3.70 7.20 8.21
N THR A 310 -4.08 8.41 7.80
CA THR A 310 -5.46 8.90 7.90
C THR A 310 -6.38 8.11 6.97
N THR A 311 -7.70 8.25 7.13
CA THR A 311 -8.68 7.70 6.18
C THR A 311 -8.46 8.24 4.76
N ALA A 312 -8.02 9.49 4.61
CA ALA A 312 -7.60 10.06 3.33
C ALA A 312 -6.34 9.37 2.77
N GLY A 313 -5.37 9.01 3.64
CA GLY A 313 -4.21 8.20 3.27
C GLY A 313 -4.60 6.79 2.83
N HIS A 314 -5.50 6.14 3.56
CA HIS A 314 -6.09 4.85 3.17
C HIS A 314 -6.83 4.92 1.84
N HIS A 315 -7.51 6.04 1.54
CA HIS A 315 -8.18 6.25 0.25
C HIS A 315 -7.20 6.18 -0.93
N GLN A 316 -6.00 6.76 -0.80
CA GLN A 316 -4.99 6.71 -1.87
C GLN A 316 -4.51 5.28 -2.14
N ILE A 317 -4.44 4.45 -1.10
CA ILE A 317 -4.09 3.03 -1.24
C ILE A 317 -5.23 2.27 -1.93
N ALA A 318 -6.49 2.51 -1.52
CA ALA A 318 -7.68 1.93 -2.14
C ALA A 318 -7.79 2.28 -3.62
N ALA A 319 -7.60 3.55 -3.98
CA ALA A 319 -7.62 4.02 -5.36
C ALA A 319 -6.53 3.36 -6.21
N ALA A 320 -5.30 3.24 -5.67
CA ALA A 320 -4.20 2.58 -6.36
C ALA A 320 -4.46 1.06 -6.53
N ALA A 321 -5.09 0.41 -5.56
CA ALA A 321 -5.52 -0.97 -5.66
C ALA A 321 -6.57 -1.15 -6.75
N PHE A 322 -7.58 -0.28 -6.80
CA PHE A 322 -8.60 -0.31 -7.83
C PHE A 322 -8.03 -0.09 -9.24
N ASP A 323 -7.12 0.86 -9.41
CA ASP A 323 -6.43 1.10 -10.67
C ASP A 323 -5.67 -0.16 -11.13
N LEU A 324 -5.00 -0.85 -10.20
CA LEU A 324 -4.31 -2.10 -10.48
C LEU A 324 -5.28 -3.20 -10.91
N LEU A 325 -6.37 -3.41 -10.16
CA LEU A 325 -7.39 -4.42 -10.44
C LEU A 325 -8.11 -4.16 -11.76
N SER A 326 -8.34 -2.89 -12.10
CA SER A 326 -8.99 -2.45 -13.34
C SER A 326 -8.07 -2.44 -14.56
N GLY A 327 -6.76 -2.68 -14.37
CA GLY A 327 -5.75 -2.56 -15.43
C GLY A 327 -5.56 -1.11 -15.92
N THR A 328 -6.00 -0.14 -15.12
CA THR A 328 -5.85 1.30 -15.40
C THR A 328 -4.68 1.93 -14.65
N ALA A 329 -3.93 1.12 -13.88
CA ALA A 329 -2.77 1.59 -13.14
C ALA A 329 -1.90 2.50 -14.02
N PRO A 330 -1.53 3.68 -13.54
CA PRO A 330 -0.74 4.62 -14.32
C PRO A 330 0.53 3.95 -14.78
N ALA A 331 0.89 4.18 -16.04
CA ALA A 331 2.20 3.75 -16.53
C ALA A 331 3.25 4.26 -15.54
N PRO A 332 4.23 3.43 -15.13
CA PRO A 332 5.22 3.82 -14.15
C PRO A 332 5.82 5.16 -14.54
N ALA A 333 5.84 6.11 -13.60
CA ALA A 333 6.33 7.45 -13.83
C ALA A 333 7.71 7.37 -14.52
N GLN A 334 7.83 7.96 -15.69
CA GLN A 334 9.11 8.06 -16.36
C GLN A 334 9.88 9.17 -15.65
N ALA A 335 11.02 8.83 -15.04
CA ALA A 335 11.98 9.85 -14.66
C ALA A 335 12.45 10.53 -15.96
N LEU A 336 11.90 11.71 -16.24
CA LEU A 336 12.26 12.46 -17.45
C LEU A 336 13.64 13.10 -17.31
N ASN A 337 14.03 13.48 -16.10
CA ASN A 337 15.35 14.01 -15.79
C ASN A 337 15.61 13.90 -14.27
N ILE A 338 16.76 13.34 -13.90
CA ILE A 338 17.30 13.43 -12.53
C ILE A 338 18.61 14.18 -12.66
N SER A 339 18.68 15.35 -12.04
CA SER A 339 19.90 16.18 -12.04
C SER A 339 20.26 16.49 -10.60
N SER A 340 21.40 15.98 -10.13
CA SER A 340 22.01 16.37 -8.87
C SER A 340 23.31 17.11 -9.11
N ARG A 341 23.59 18.14 -8.29
CA ARG A 341 24.89 18.81 -8.24
C ARG A 341 25.47 18.57 -6.87
N LEU A 342 26.51 17.75 -6.84
CA LEU A 342 27.23 17.41 -5.63
C LEU A 342 28.73 17.49 -5.91
N ASP A 343 29.50 17.89 -4.90
CA ASP A 343 30.94 17.80 -4.97
C ASP A 343 31.35 16.33 -4.89
N VAL A 344 32.16 15.88 -5.84
CA VAL A 344 32.66 14.51 -5.91
C VAL A 344 34.12 14.53 -5.50
N GLY A 345 34.40 13.94 -4.35
CA GLY A 345 35.76 13.75 -3.83
C GLY A 345 36.39 12.43 -4.28
N THR A 346 37.51 12.08 -3.66
CA THR A 346 38.22 10.81 -3.84
C THR A 346 38.33 10.07 -2.50
N GLY A 347 38.42 8.76 -2.53
CA GLY A 347 38.50 7.94 -1.31
C GLY A 347 37.14 7.75 -0.66
N GLU A 348 36.95 8.12 0.60
CA GLU A 348 35.68 8.00 1.32
C GLU A 348 34.66 9.09 0.93
N ASP A 349 35.08 10.14 0.23
CA ASP A 349 34.23 11.24 -0.25
C ASP A 349 33.67 10.97 -1.67
N VAL A 350 33.44 9.73 -2.03
CA VAL A 350 32.84 9.37 -3.32
C VAL A 350 31.32 9.59 -3.29
N LEU A 351 30.78 10.16 -4.36
CA LEU A 351 29.33 10.26 -4.57
C LEU A 351 28.78 8.86 -4.89
N ILE A 352 27.86 8.38 -4.07
CA ILE A 352 27.03 7.19 -4.37
C ILE A 352 25.64 7.71 -4.72
N ASP A 353 25.27 7.61 -6.01
CA ASP A 353 23.94 7.96 -6.48
C ASP A 353 23.22 6.70 -6.96
N GLY A 354 21.95 6.56 -6.57
CA GLY A 354 21.11 5.40 -6.88
C GLY A 354 19.99 5.76 -7.85
N LEU A 355 19.79 4.92 -8.88
CA LEU A 355 18.68 5.05 -9.81
C LEU A 355 17.75 3.84 -9.64
N ILE A 356 16.49 4.10 -9.27
CA ILE A 356 15.45 3.08 -9.21
C ILE A 356 14.66 3.10 -10.51
N ILE A 357 14.66 1.97 -11.24
CA ILE A 357 13.90 1.80 -12.47
C ILE A 357 12.71 0.90 -12.15
N THR A 358 11.49 1.42 -12.29
CA THR A 358 10.25 0.66 -12.08
C THR A 358 9.56 0.34 -13.40
N GLY A 359 8.79 -0.76 -13.43
CA GLY A 359 8.00 -1.21 -14.57
C GLY A 359 8.57 -2.42 -15.32
N SER A 360 7.69 -3.17 -15.97
CA SER A 360 7.99 -4.47 -16.63
C SER A 360 8.66 -4.38 -17.99
N GLY A 361 8.86 -3.18 -18.58
CA GLY A 361 9.49 -3.00 -19.88
C GLY A 361 10.97 -2.64 -19.77
N ALA A 362 11.77 -3.07 -20.75
CA ALA A 362 13.18 -2.67 -20.87
C ALA A 362 13.31 -1.14 -21.00
N LYS A 363 14.13 -0.51 -20.14
CA LYS A 363 14.36 0.94 -20.14
C LYS A 363 15.80 1.26 -20.46
N LYS A 364 16.00 2.26 -21.34
CA LYS A 364 17.33 2.76 -21.66
C LYS A 364 17.63 3.96 -20.75
N VAL A 365 18.67 3.83 -19.95
CA VAL A 365 19.16 4.90 -19.07
C VAL A 365 20.48 5.41 -19.60
N ILE A 366 20.65 6.73 -19.63
CA ILE A 366 21.91 7.38 -19.95
C ILE A 366 22.40 8.09 -18.68
N VAL A 367 23.50 7.60 -18.11
CA VAL A 367 24.20 8.25 -16.99
C VAL A 367 25.32 9.11 -17.58
N ARG A 368 25.36 10.40 -17.22
CA ARG A 368 26.42 11.32 -17.63
C ARG A 368 27.07 11.92 -16.38
N GLY A 369 28.35 11.70 -16.20
CA GLY A 369 29.19 12.47 -15.29
C GLY A 369 29.73 13.70 -16.03
N LEU A 370 29.39 14.90 -15.54
CA LEU A 370 29.97 16.15 -16.05
C LEU A 370 30.97 16.63 -14.98
N GLY A 371 32.26 16.49 -15.28
CA GLY A 371 33.32 17.07 -14.47
C GLY A 371 33.44 18.58 -14.65
N PRO A 372 34.23 19.27 -13.81
CA PRO A 372 34.54 20.67 -14.02
C PRO A 372 35.24 20.83 -15.36
N SER A 373 34.78 21.81 -16.13
CA SER A 373 35.39 22.25 -17.41
C SER A 373 36.66 23.05 -17.16
#